data_e44f30a73bc305cd30dd9e0de7d0741b
#
_entry.id   e44f30a73bc305cd30dd9e0de7d0741b
#
_cell.length_a   1.000
_cell.length_b   1.000
_cell.length_c   1.000
_cell.angle_alpha   90.00
_cell.angle_beta   90.00
_cell.angle_gamma   90.00
#
_symmetry.space_group_name_H-M   'P 1'
#
loop_
_entity.id
_entity.type
_entity.pdbx_description
1 polymer ?
#
loop_
_entity_poly.entity_id
_entity_poly.type
_entity_poly.pdbx_seq_one_letter_code
_entity_poly.pdbx_strand_id
1 'polypeptide(L)'
;MNYETSTAYWIERGYISKETAMNLRSKFSVLDFMTKAEVPTAYFEIGDHICIPKIKFELLESLIKGKFYREIIIPNDNKEVKYSPLKYKEMNHQKDIVKGAVEHFKNEPDKRVCVCARPGFGKTFMSAAIVSKMKCKFMFIVYSSDLVEQTYDAFVDYFGTSEGFLRLDQSKGFMEIDYKKVNGIFLTHSMIQSLIKRYGMMNVTNVIFNKFKCDMKIMDEYDTYVKNLYFLECWGNFKYNLYLTGTKFKNMRPDDNIFQMIYKHAKTLGADVRLPVNRECYVIKYKFSPTKREYFLMHMNDEKLFKVRYNDYIARKDVLLDYVMKNYYKSDDSPLRTLIKDGGSIALYVGRIENCEIVKDKLINYYGIKEEDIGIYNSTINKKEKAISETKPWIVTTTKSMGRGYDNKNLRALIFLEFNFGTADYMQNISRVARIGGKSGLVFEGLDLSFPKVIANHSKKVREDIYTDMYSQVHYREIPEPIYKYYSYGYRPDSKFILEQKKKRR
;
A
#
# COMPACT_ATOMS: atom_id res chain seq x y z
N MET A 1 17.73 -16.56 -30.52
CA MET A 1 16.34 -17.09 -30.60
C MET A 1 15.45 -16.30 -29.63
N ASN A 2 14.23 -15.92 -30.06
CA ASN A 2 13.29 -15.20 -29.19
C ASN A 2 12.48 -16.18 -28.37
N TYR A 3 12.08 -15.72 -27.14
CA TYR A 3 11.28 -16.53 -26.23
C TYR A 3 10.09 -15.77 -25.73
N GLU A 4 9.01 -16.49 -25.40
CA GLU A 4 7.89 -16.02 -24.61
C GLU A 4 7.77 -16.87 -23.36
N THR A 5 7.77 -16.20 -22.20
CA THR A 5 7.48 -16.83 -20.91
C THR A 5 6.04 -16.52 -20.48
N SER A 6 5.62 -16.97 -19.32
CA SER A 6 4.28 -16.68 -18.78
C SER A 6 3.98 -15.18 -18.65
N THR A 7 5.01 -14.35 -18.39
CA THR A 7 4.88 -12.93 -18.06
C THR A 7 5.76 -11.99 -18.87
N ALA A 8 6.61 -12.49 -19.79
CA ALA A 8 7.54 -11.65 -20.53
C ALA A 8 7.82 -12.13 -21.95
N TYR A 9 8.34 -11.22 -22.75
CA TYR A 9 8.97 -11.49 -24.05
C TYR A 9 10.48 -11.26 -23.95
N TRP A 10 11.24 -12.19 -24.50
CA TRP A 10 12.69 -12.17 -24.61
C TRP A 10 13.05 -12.07 -26.08
N ILE A 11 13.57 -10.92 -26.49
CA ILE A 11 13.90 -10.59 -27.88
C ILE A 11 15.40 -10.63 -28.03
N GLU A 12 15.92 -11.52 -28.88
CA GLU A 12 17.33 -11.57 -29.21
C GLU A 12 17.81 -10.25 -29.82
N ARG A 13 18.91 -9.69 -29.36
CA ARG A 13 19.37 -8.36 -29.78
C ARG A 13 19.54 -8.22 -31.29
N GLY A 14 19.98 -9.30 -31.98
CA GLY A 14 20.13 -9.33 -33.43
C GLY A 14 18.81 -9.42 -34.20
N TYR A 15 17.70 -9.69 -33.54
CA TYR A 15 16.39 -9.89 -34.18
C TYR A 15 15.73 -8.58 -34.65
N ILE A 16 16.02 -7.49 -34.01
CA ILE A 16 15.47 -6.16 -34.30
C ILE A 16 16.60 -5.15 -34.59
N SER A 17 16.30 -4.14 -35.40
CA SER A 17 17.25 -3.07 -35.68
C SER A 17 17.58 -2.24 -34.41
N LYS A 18 18.75 -1.57 -34.42
CA LYS A 18 19.12 -0.66 -33.30
C LYS A 18 18.09 0.43 -33.09
N GLU A 19 17.51 0.98 -34.17
CA GLU A 19 16.45 1.99 -34.08
C GLU A 19 15.21 1.44 -33.39
N THR A 20 14.77 0.24 -33.77
CA THR A 20 13.62 -0.43 -33.14
C THR A 20 13.89 -0.73 -31.66
N ALA A 21 15.11 -1.17 -31.31
CA ALA A 21 15.49 -1.37 -29.90
C ALA A 21 15.45 -0.07 -29.08
N MET A 22 15.93 1.04 -29.66
CA MET A 22 15.86 2.36 -29.02
C MET A 22 14.42 2.82 -28.83
N ASN A 23 13.55 2.65 -29.83
CA ASN A 23 12.14 3.00 -29.73
C ASN A 23 11.42 2.14 -28.68
N LEU A 24 11.73 0.83 -28.63
CA LEU A 24 11.20 -0.07 -27.62
C LEU A 24 11.66 0.36 -26.21
N ARG A 25 12.94 0.71 -26.04
CA ARG A 25 13.48 1.23 -24.79
C ARG A 25 12.78 2.50 -24.33
N SER A 26 12.61 3.46 -25.24
CA SER A 26 11.88 4.72 -24.94
C SER A 26 10.43 4.45 -24.51
N LYS A 27 9.74 3.53 -25.19
CA LYS A 27 8.36 3.15 -24.84
C LYS A 27 8.20 2.55 -23.45
N PHE A 28 9.22 1.83 -22.96
CA PHE A 28 9.26 1.22 -21.62
C PHE A 28 10.14 1.99 -20.63
N SER A 29 10.38 3.27 -20.89
CA SER A 29 11.10 4.21 -20.04
C SER A 29 10.18 5.27 -19.46
N VAL A 30 10.61 5.86 -18.35
CA VAL A 30 9.96 6.99 -17.71
C VAL A 30 10.90 8.19 -17.75
N LEU A 31 10.37 9.37 -18.03
CA LEU A 31 11.14 10.60 -17.97
C LEU A 31 11.40 10.98 -16.50
N ASP A 32 12.67 11.07 -16.14
CA ASP A 32 13.06 11.58 -14.83
C ASP A 32 12.85 13.10 -14.80
N PHE A 33 12.07 13.57 -13.83
CA PHE A 33 11.70 14.98 -13.74
C PHE A 33 12.89 15.91 -13.43
N MET A 34 13.90 15.41 -12.74
CA MET A 34 15.06 16.20 -12.32
C MET A 34 16.11 16.27 -13.41
N THR A 35 16.44 15.12 -13.99
CA THR A 35 17.52 15.03 -14.99
C THR A 35 17.03 15.19 -16.42
N LYS A 36 15.70 15.13 -16.66
CA LYS A 36 15.08 15.09 -18.00
C LYS A 36 15.55 13.91 -18.86
N ALA A 37 16.19 12.92 -18.26
CA ALA A 37 16.66 11.72 -18.94
C ALA A 37 15.58 10.63 -18.95
N GLU A 38 15.56 9.84 -20.01
CA GLU A 38 14.74 8.62 -20.08
C GLU A 38 15.39 7.52 -19.23
N VAL A 39 14.67 7.06 -18.21
CA VAL A 39 15.10 5.97 -17.32
C VAL A 39 14.34 4.71 -17.69
N PRO A 40 15.01 3.64 -18.20
CA PRO A 40 14.36 2.37 -18.46
C PRO A 40 13.71 1.81 -17.18
N THR A 41 12.42 1.52 -17.27
CA THR A 41 11.64 1.07 -16.13
C THR A 41 11.14 -0.36 -16.29
N ALA A 42 10.66 -0.70 -17.49
CA ALA A 42 10.18 -2.03 -17.86
C ALA A 42 10.94 -2.61 -19.08
N TYR A 43 12.17 -2.22 -19.29
CA TYR A 43 13.08 -2.69 -20.33
C TYR A 43 14.36 -3.16 -19.67
N PHE A 44 14.71 -4.42 -19.87
CA PHE A 44 15.86 -5.04 -19.24
C PHE A 44 16.73 -5.71 -20.30
N GLU A 45 18.03 -5.61 -20.14
CA GLU A 45 18.99 -6.34 -20.95
C GLU A 45 19.56 -7.48 -20.12
N ILE A 46 19.26 -8.71 -20.50
CA ILE A 46 19.67 -9.93 -19.79
C ILE A 46 20.41 -10.84 -20.78
N GLY A 47 21.74 -10.96 -20.65
CA GLY A 47 22.58 -11.63 -21.63
C GLY A 47 22.44 -11.00 -23.02
N ASP A 48 22.17 -11.81 -24.04
CA ASP A 48 22.00 -11.37 -25.43
C ASP A 48 20.54 -10.99 -25.77
N HIS A 49 19.67 -10.86 -24.76
CA HIS A 49 18.27 -10.58 -24.97
C HIS A 49 17.85 -9.23 -24.38
N ILE A 50 16.87 -8.61 -25.05
CA ILE A 50 16.05 -7.53 -24.54
C ILE A 50 14.80 -8.19 -23.93
N CYS A 51 14.55 -7.94 -22.65
CA CYS A 51 13.42 -8.50 -21.92
C CYS A 51 12.44 -7.42 -21.56
N ILE A 52 11.17 -7.62 -21.89
CA ILE A 52 10.06 -6.73 -21.54
C ILE A 52 8.91 -7.55 -20.95
N PRO A 53 8.15 -7.01 -19.98
CA PRO A 53 6.95 -7.66 -19.48
C PRO A 53 5.92 -7.86 -20.60
N LYS A 54 5.09 -8.90 -20.45
CA LYS A 54 4.10 -9.29 -21.45
C LYS A 54 3.03 -8.22 -21.64
N ILE A 55 2.93 -7.75 -22.86
CA ILE A 55 1.88 -6.86 -23.38
C ILE A 55 1.01 -7.62 -24.37
N LYS A 56 0.00 -6.99 -24.96
CA LYS A 56 -0.72 -7.60 -26.09
C LYS A 56 0.24 -7.92 -27.23
N PHE A 57 0.07 -9.11 -27.79
CA PHE A 57 0.97 -9.61 -28.84
C PHE A 57 0.97 -8.74 -30.09
N GLU A 58 -0.18 -8.29 -30.52
CA GLU A 58 -0.33 -7.41 -31.69
C GLU A 58 0.36 -6.05 -31.45
N LEU A 59 0.34 -5.57 -30.21
CA LEU A 59 1.05 -4.34 -29.84
C LEU A 59 2.57 -4.56 -29.87
N LEU A 60 3.05 -5.72 -29.43
CA LEU A 60 4.47 -6.07 -29.55
C LEU A 60 4.90 -6.07 -31.02
N GLU A 61 4.19 -6.79 -31.91
CA GLU A 61 4.51 -6.84 -33.34
C GLU A 61 4.51 -5.45 -33.97
N SER A 62 3.57 -4.59 -33.59
CA SER A 62 3.55 -3.19 -34.01
C SER A 62 4.79 -2.41 -33.54
N LEU A 63 5.21 -2.59 -32.29
CA LEU A 63 6.37 -1.91 -31.74
C LEU A 63 7.70 -2.35 -32.37
N ILE A 64 7.83 -3.63 -32.68
CA ILE A 64 9.02 -4.17 -33.36
C ILE A 64 8.97 -4.00 -34.89
N LYS A 65 7.88 -3.47 -35.42
CA LYS A 65 7.64 -3.25 -36.87
C LYS A 65 7.78 -4.54 -37.70
N GLY A 66 7.31 -5.66 -37.14
CA GLY A 66 7.41 -6.96 -37.84
C GLY A 66 6.77 -8.11 -37.07
N LYS A 67 6.75 -9.29 -37.72
CA LYS A 67 6.29 -10.52 -37.07
C LYS A 67 7.24 -10.93 -35.95
N PHE A 68 6.71 -11.48 -34.85
CA PHE A 68 7.51 -11.97 -33.72
C PHE A 68 7.48 -13.48 -33.66
N TYR A 69 8.49 -14.11 -34.27
CA TYR A 69 8.70 -15.55 -34.22
C TYR A 69 9.44 -15.91 -32.92
N ARG A 70 8.87 -16.79 -32.11
CA ARG A 70 9.39 -17.14 -30.79
C ARG A 70 9.09 -18.57 -30.39
N GLU A 71 9.89 -19.09 -29.50
CA GLU A 71 9.62 -20.31 -28.76
C GLU A 71 8.88 -19.97 -27.46
N ILE A 72 7.82 -20.70 -27.13
CA ILE A 72 7.06 -20.54 -25.89
C ILE A 72 7.69 -21.45 -24.83
N ILE A 73 8.26 -20.84 -23.80
CA ILE A 73 8.82 -21.57 -22.66
C ILE A 73 7.66 -21.84 -21.66
N ILE A 74 7.21 -23.09 -21.68
CA ILE A 74 6.16 -23.56 -20.77
C ILE A 74 6.79 -23.80 -19.40
N PRO A 75 6.21 -23.24 -18.31
CA PRO A 75 6.65 -23.56 -16.95
C PRO A 75 6.53 -25.06 -16.67
N ASN A 76 7.41 -25.57 -15.82
CA ASN A 76 7.40 -26.98 -15.41
C ASN A 76 6.05 -27.37 -14.82
N ASP A 77 5.58 -28.59 -15.14
CA ASP A 77 4.41 -29.18 -14.51
C ASP A 77 4.86 -29.93 -13.25
N ASN A 78 4.61 -29.31 -12.09
CA ASN A 78 5.06 -29.84 -10.81
C ASN A 78 3.98 -30.69 -10.14
N LYS A 79 4.41 -31.58 -9.24
CA LYS A 79 3.47 -32.42 -8.47
C LYS A 79 2.60 -31.57 -7.54
N GLU A 80 1.33 -31.94 -7.42
CA GLU A 80 0.41 -31.33 -6.49
C GLU A 80 0.90 -31.39 -5.04
N VAL A 81 0.69 -30.32 -4.32
CA VAL A 81 0.99 -30.18 -2.88
C VAL A 81 -0.27 -30.44 -2.06
N LYS A 82 -0.13 -31.24 -1.02
CA LYS A 82 -1.21 -31.41 -0.04
C LYS A 82 -1.07 -30.35 1.05
N TYR A 83 -2.06 -29.49 1.16
CA TYR A 83 -2.18 -28.53 2.25
C TYR A 83 -3.13 -29.05 3.32
N SER A 84 -2.90 -28.68 4.58
CA SER A 84 -3.89 -28.83 5.63
C SER A 84 -5.17 -28.07 5.25
N PRO A 85 -6.36 -28.55 5.64
CA PRO A 85 -7.59 -27.80 5.44
C PRO A 85 -7.50 -26.41 6.08
N LEU A 86 -8.06 -25.42 5.42
CA LEU A 86 -8.14 -24.08 5.99
C LEU A 86 -9.03 -24.08 7.24
N LYS A 87 -8.55 -23.44 8.30
CA LYS A 87 -9.24 -23.29 9.58
C LYS A 87 -10.51 -22.45 9.48
N TYR A 88 -10.52 -21.50 8.52
CA TYR A 88 -11.65 -20.59 8.30
C TYR A 88 -12.33 -20.87 6.97
N LYS A 89 -13.64 -20.56 6.91
CA LYS A 89 -14.42 -20.64 5.68
C LYS A 89 -14.41 -19.31 4.95
N GLU A 90 -14.40 -19.36 3.62
CA GLU A 90 -14.56 -18.18 2.77
C GLU A 90 -15.92 -17.50 3.03
N MET A 91 -15.90 -16.18 3.20
CA MET A 91 -17.12 -15.37 3.19
C MET A 91 -17.74 -15.35 1.77
N ASN A 92 -19.02 -15.04 1.65
CA ASN A 92 -19.69 -15.10 0.34
C ASN A 92 -18.97 -14.29 -0.75
N HIS A 93 -18.59 -13.05 -0.47
CA HIS A 93 -17.85 -12.21 -1.42
C HIS A 93 -16.45 -12.74 -1.76
N GLN A 94 -15.82 -13.54 -0.89
CA GLN A 94 -14.52 -14.15 -1.13
C GLN A 94 -14.65 -15.41 -1.99
N LYS A 95 -15.73 -16.17 -1.85
CA LYS A 95 -15.98 -17.42 -2.61
C LYS A 95 -15.95 -17.17 -4.11
N ASP A 96 -16.64 -16.14 -4.58
CA ASP A 96 -16.73 -15.83 -6.02
C ASP A 96 -15.38 -15.40 -6.58
N ILE A 97 -14.61 -14.60 -5.83
CA ILE A 97 -13.28 -14.17 -6.22
C ILE A 97 -12.32 -15.37 -6.27
N VAL A 98 -12.31 -16.21 -5.24
CA VAL A 98 -11.46 -17.41 -5.18
C VAL A 98 -11.82 -18.39 -6.28
N LYS A 99 -13.12 -18.65 -6.49
CA LYS A 99 -13.61 -19.51 -7.55
C LYS A 99 -13.18 -18.99 -8.93
N GLY A 100 -13.45 -17.70 -9.21
CA GLY A 100 -13.09 -17.08 -10.49
C GLY A 100 -11.59 -17.10 -10.75
N ALA A 101 -10.74 -16.92 -9.73
CA ALA A 101 -9.29 -17.02 -9.87
C ALA A 101 -8.84 -18.44 -10.21
N VAL A 102 -9.37 -19.44 -9.51
CA VAL A 102 -9.04 -20.85 -9.75
C VAL A 102 -9.51 -21.31 -11.13
N GLU A 103 -10.72 -20.93 -11.56
CA GLU A 103 -11.24 -21.23 -12.89
C GLU A 103 -10.39 -20.61 -13.98
N HIS A 104 -10.00 -19.33 -13.83
CA HIS A 104 -9.14 -18.64 -14.77
C HIS A 104 -7.76 -19.30 -14.87
N PHE A 105 -7.13 -19.64 -13.74
CA PHE A 105 -5.86 -20.33 -13.73
C PHE A 105 -5.90 -21.71 -14.38
N LYS A 106 -7.02 -22.42 -14.32
CA LYS A 106 -7.17 -23.73 -14.94
C LYS A 106 -7.44 -23.64 -16.44
N ASN A 107 -8.34 -22.74 -16.85
CA ASN A 107 -8.96 -22.80 -18.16
C ASN A 107 -8.37 -21.79 -19.16
N GLU A 108 -7.86 -20.63 -18.71
CA GLU A 108 -7.40 -19.58 -19.61
C GLU A 108 -5.91 -19.70 -19.94
N PRO A 109 -5.45 -19.31 -21.15
CA PRO A 109 -4.04 -19.34 -21.51
C PRO A 109 -3.22 -18.29 -20.76
N ASP A 110 -3.78 -17.10 -20.54
CA ASP A 110 -3.13 -16.04 -19.73
C ASP A 110 -3.35 -16.32 -18.25
N LYS A 111 -2.32 -16.83 -17.59
CA LYS A 111 -2.35 -17.22 -16.17
C LYS A 111 -2.06 -16.05 -15.23
N ARG A 112 -2.54 -14.83 -15.57
CA ARG A 112 -2.41 -13.62 -14.75
C ARG A 112 -3.76 -13.20 -14.17
N VAL A 113 -3.87 -13.18 -12.85
CA VAL A 113 -5.08 -12.77 -12.11
C VAL A 113 -4.75 -11.64 -11.15
N CYS A 114 -5.49 -10.55 -11.23
CA CYS A 114 -5.45 -9.44 -10.29
C CYS A 114 -6.68 -9.50 -9.35
N VAL A 115 -6.46 -9.72 -8.07
CA VAL A 115 -7.48 -9.54 -7.04
C VAL A 115 -7.41 -8.10 -6.56
N CYS A 116 -8.34 -7.29 -7.07
CA CYS A 116 -8.51 -5.91 -6.69
C CYS A 116 -9.60 -5.82 -5.63
N ALA A 117 -9.21 -5.83 -4.36
CA ALA A 117 -10.14 -5.79 -3.26
C ALA A 117 -9.66 -4.80 -2.21
N ARG A 118 -10.59 -4.01 -1.65
CA ARG A 118 -10.26 -2.99 -0.64
C ARG A 118 -9.50 -3.59 0.54
N PRO A 119 -8.69 -2.81 1.25
CA PRO A 119 -8.10 -3.24 2.51
C PRO A 119 -9.19 -3.76 3.47
N GLY A 120 -8.90 -4.85 4.18
CA GLY A 120 -9.87 -5.50 5.06
C GLY A 120 -10.75 -6.56 4.41
N PHE A 121 -10.75 -6.71 3.07
CA PHE A 121 -11.49 -7.78 2.37
C PHE A 121 -10.92 -9.18 2.55
N GLY A 122 -9.77 -9.31 3.19
CA GLY A 122 -9.11 -10.59 3.39
C GLY A 122 -8.34 -11.08 2.16
N LYS A 123 -7.64 -10.18 1.43
CA LYS A 123 -6.80 -10.54 0.28
C LYS A 123 -5.81 -11.65 0.60
N THR A 124 -5.17 -11.56 1.78
CA THR A 124 -4.23 -12.58 2.27
C THR A 124 -4.92 -13.93 2.47
N PHE A 125 -6.14 -13.95 3.03
CA PHE A 125 -6.93 -15.18 3.17
C PHE A 125 -7.36 -15.74 1.81
N MET A 126 -7.83 -14.89 0.90
CA MET A 126 -8.19 -15.33 -0.46
C MET A 126 -7.00 -15.95 -1.20
N SER A 127 -5.78 -15.38 -1.04
CA SER A 127 -4.58 -15.98 -1.64
C SER A 127 -4.25 -17.35 -1.04
N ALA A 128 -4.40 -17.55 0.27
CA ALA A 128 -4.26 -18.85 0.91
C ALA A 128 -5.30 -19.86 0.39
N ALA A 129 -6.56 -19.44 0.21
CA ALA A 129 -7.62 -20.26 -0.34
C ALA A 129 -7.36 -20.64 -1.81
N ILE A 130 -6.86 -19.72 -2.62
CA ILE A 130 -6.45 -19.98 -4.02
C ILE A 130 -5.31 -20.99 -4.05
N VAL A 131 -4.26 -20.80 -3.26
CA VAL A 131 -3.10 -21.71 -3.17
C VAL A 131 -3.55 -23.11 -2.78
N SER A 132 -4.42 -23.23 -1.75
CA SER A 132 -4.95 -24.51 -1.29
C SER A 132 -5.72 -25.26 -2.39
N LYS A 133 -6.57 -24.54 -3.15
CA LYS A 133 -7.37 -25.12 -4.26
C LYS A 133 -6.53 -25.43 -5.51
N MET A 134 -5.48 -24.67 -5.75
CA MET A 134 -4.54 -24.89 -6.83
C MET A 134 -3.50 -25.97 -6.51
N LYS A 135 -3.33 -26.31 -5.23
CA LYS A 135 -2.41 -27.34 -4.75
C LYS A 135 -0.99 -27.17 -5.27
N CYS A 136 -0.48 -25.95 -5.31
CA CYS A 136 0.80 -25.59 -5.94
C CYS A 136 1.76 -24.95 -4.94
N LYS A 137 3.07 -25.08 -5.19
CA LYS A 137 4.09 -24.35 -4.44
C LYS A 137 4.09 -22.88 -4.84
N PHE A 138 4.28 -22.01 -3.85
CA PHE A 138 4.17 -20.57 -4.09
C PHE A 138 5.30 -19.74 -3.47
N MET A 139 5.49 -18.57 -4.03
CA MET A 139 6.32 -17.50 -3.48
C MET A 139 5.46 -16.26 -3.24
N PHE A 140 5.34 -15.83 -1.98
CA PHE A 140 4.57 -14.65 -1.57
C PHE A 140 5.53 -13.47 -1.38
N ILE A 141 5.38 -12.45 -2.19
CA ILE A 141 6.28 -11.30 -2.26
C ILE A 141 5.57 -10.06 -1.74
N VAL A 142 6.17 -9.42 -0.74
CA VAL A 142 5.71 -8.18 -0.14
C VAL A 142 6.79 -7.10 -0.17
N TYR A 143 6.47 -5.87 0.20
CA TYR A 143 7.41 -4.77 0.10
C TYR A 143 8.26 -4.54 1.36
N SER A 144 7.86 -5.01 2.54
CA SER A 144 8.60 -4.80 3.80
C SER A 144 8.72 -6.08 4.63
N SER A 145 9.76 -6.14 5.47
CA SER A 145 9.99 -7.26 6.39
C SER A 145 8.85 -7.46 7.38
N ASP A 146 8.26 -6.38 7.88
CA ASP A 146 7.13 -6.47 8.81
C ASP A 146 5.91 -7.15 8.15
N LEU A 147 5.69 -6.89 6.86
CA LEU A 147 4.64 -7.58 6.10
C LEU A 147 4.97 -9.04 5.81
N VAL A 148 6.26 -9.40 5.65
CA VAL A 148 6.65 -10.81 5.51
C VAL A 148 6.21 -11.58 6.74
N GLU A 149 6.54 -11.07 7.94
CA GLU A 149 6.16 -11.68 9.21
C GLU A 149 4.64 -11.79 9.34
N GLN A 150 3.92 -10.68 9.16
CA GLN A 150 2.45 -10.67 9.26
C GLN A 150 1.78 -11.63 8.28
N THR A 151 2.26 -11.70 7.04
CA THR A 151 1.69 -12.58 6.02
C THR A 151 1.99 -14.04 6.30
N TYR A 152 3.21 -14.33 6.75
CA TYR A 152 3.61 -15.67 7.18
C TYR A 152 2.76 -16.14 8.35
N ASP A 153 2.64 -15.33 9.42
CA ASP A 153 1.83 -15.65 10.60
C ASP A 153 0.34 -15.85 10.25
N ALA A 154 -0.18 -15.03 9.33
CA ALA A 154 -1.53 -15.19 8.83
C ALA A 154 -1.72 -16.54 8.11
N PHE A 155 -0.78 -16.96 7.27
CA PHE A 155 -0.85 -18.27 6.61
C PHE A 155 -0.73 -19.41 7.61
N VAL A 156 0.16 -19.31 8.59
CA VAL A 156 0.27 -20.29 9.70
C VAL A 156 -1.06 -20.40 10.45
N ASP A 157 -1.71 -19.29 10.76
CA ASP A 157 -3.04 -19.31 11.39
C ASP A 157 -4.08 -19.94 10.48
N TYR A 158 -4.13 -19.58 9.20
CA TYR A 158 -5.14 -20.10 8.26
C TYR A 158 -5.03 -21.59 8.03
N PHE A 159 -3.83 -22.14 7.96
CA PHE A 159 -3.59 -23.57 7.76
C PHE A 159 -3.45 -24.36 9.09
N GLY A 160 -3.37 -23.66 10.22
CA GLY A 160 -3.17 -24.26 11.54
C GLY A 160 -1.81 -24.92 11.74
N THR A 161 -0.84 -24.67 10.87
CA THR A 161 0.52 -25.24 10.93
C THR A 161 1.54 -24.32 10.25
N SER A 162 2.76 -24.33 10.75
CA SER A 162 3.91 -23.71 10.10
C SER A 162 4.67 -24.66 9.17
N GLU A 163 4.29 -25.95 9.17
CA GLU A 163 4.96 -26.96 8.35
C GLU A 163 4.80 -26.64 6.86
N GLY A 164 5.93 -26.68 6.15
CA GLY A 164 5.98 -26.34 4.74
C GLY A 164 6.04 -24.83 4.42
N PHE A 165 6.02 -23.96 5.40
CA PHE A 165 6.14 -22.51 5.18
C PHE A 165 7.50 -22.00 5.63
N LEU A 166 8.14 -21.22 4.77
CA LEU A 166 9.46 -20.63 4.99
C LEU A 166 9.39 -19.11 4.95
N ARG A 167 9.77 -18.46 6.03
CA ARG A 167 10.05 -17.03 6.06
C ARG A 167 11.51 -16.78 5.72
N LEU A 168 11.77 -16.08 4.63
CA LEU A 168 13.13 -15.79 4.19
C LEU A 168 13.53 -14.36 4.56
N ASP A 169 14.14 -14.21 5.73
CA ASP A 169 14.58 -12.92 6.28
C ASP A 169 16.03 -12.58 5.93
N GLN A 170 16.82 -13.56 5.52
CA GLN A 170 18.24 -13.42 5.19
C GLN A 170 18.60 -14.14 3.90
N SER A 171 19.51 -13.55 3.13
CA SER A 171 20.04 -14.19 1.92
C SER A 171 21.06 -15.30 2.20
N LYS A 172 21.68 -15.29 3.40
CA LYS A 172 22.66 -16.35 3.81
C LYS A 172 21.93 -17.67 4.01
N GLY A 173 22.54 -18.76 3.55
CA GLY A 173 21.97 -20.10 3.71
C GLY A 173 20.88 -20.46 2.68
N PHE A 174 20.48 -19.55 1.78
CA PHE A 174 19.46 -19.81 0.78
C PHE A 174 19.73 -21.05 -0.08
N MET A 175 20.97 -21.30 -0.48
CA MET A 175 21.34 -22.44 -1.32
C MET A 175 21.28 -23.78 -0.59
N GLU A 176 21.27 -23.76 0.75
CA GLU A 176 21.42 -24.91 1.66
C GLU A 176 20.06 -25.42 2.18
N ILE A 177 18.97 -24.70 1.90
CA ILE A 177 17.62 -25.04 2.36
C ILE A 177 17.14 -26.33 1.73
N ASP A 178 16.52 -27.22 2.52
CA ASP A 178 15.83 -28.42 2.01
C ASP A 178 14.46 -28.05 1.43
N TYR A 179 14.45 -27.62 0.18
CA TYR A 179 13.25 -27.19 -0.54
C TYR A 179 12.20 -28.29 -0.78
N LYS A 180 12.55 -29.58 -0.53
CA LYS A 180 11.57 -30.66 -0.65
C LYS A 180 10.45 -30.53 0.39
N LYS A 181 10.80 -30.01 1.57
CA LYS A 181 9.87 -29.79 2.68
C LYS A 181 9.15 -28.43 2.63
N VAL A 182 9.51 -27.57 1.69
CA VAL A 182 8.93 -26.21 1.59
C VAL A 182 7.82 -26.21 0.53
N ASN A 183 6.68 -25.64 0.89
CA ASN A 183 5.51 -25.47 0.03
C ASN A 183 5.24 -23.98 -0.28
N GLY A 184 5.64 -23.07 0.62
CA GLY A 184 5.49 -21.63 0.45
C GLY A 184 6.67 -20.85 1.00
N ILE A 185 7.15 -19.87 0.25
CA ILE A 185 8.22 -18.96 0.65
C ILE A 185 7.66 -17.54 0.75
N PHE A 186 7.93 -16.88 1.88
CA PHE A 186 7.54 -15.49 2.14
C PHE A 186 8.79 -14.61 2.18
N LEU A 187 8.83 -13.56 1.37
CA LEU A 187 10.00 -12.69 1.26
C LEU A 187 9.65 -11.31 0.72
N THR A 188 10.61 -10.39 0.78
CA THR A 188 10.47 -9.06 0.19
C THR A 188 11.02 -9.01 -1.25
N HIS A 189 10.59 -8.00 -2.01
CA HIS A 189 11.21 -7.68 -3.31
C HIS A 189 12.73 -7.46 -3.21
N SER A 190 13.17 -6.76 -2.17
CA SER A 190 14.60 -6.47 -1.93
C SER A 190 15.39 -7.73 -1.60
N MET A 191 14.76 -8.74 -0.99
CA MET A 191 15.41 -10.03 -0.73
C MET A 191 15.78 -10.73 -2.03
N ILE A 192 14.90 -10.76 -3.02
CA ILE A 192 15.20 -11.36 -4.33
C ILE A 192 16.42 -10.69 -4.98
N GLN A 193 16.49 -9.35 -4.93
CA GLN A 193 17.66 -8.62 -5.45
C GLN A 193 18.93 -8.96 -4.67
N SER A 194 18.83 -9.09 -3.34
CA SER A 194 19.95 -9.48 -2.49
C SER A 194 20.44 -10.92 -2.79
N LEU A 195 19.51 -11.83 -3.05
CA LEU A 195 19.84 -13.21 -3.47
C LEU A 195 20.56 -13.21 -4.81
N ILE A 196 20.04 -12.50 -5.80
CA ILE A 196 20.65 -12.39 -7.14
C ILE A 196 22.05 -11.77 -7.06
N LYS A 197 22.20 -10.70 -6.25
CA LYS A 197 23.49 -10.06 -6.03
C LYS A 197 24.50 -11.01 -5.37
N ARG A 198 24.04 -11.85 -4.45
CA ARG A 198 24.92 -12.76 -3.67
C ARG A 198 25.28 -14.03 -4.43
N TYR A 199 24.33 -14.65 -5.09
CA TYR A 199 24.47 -15.98 -5.66
C TYR A 199 24.46 -16.00 -7.20
N GLY A 200 24.18 -14.89 -7.84
CA GLY A 200 23.97 -14.78 -9.29
C GLY A 200 22.57 -15.20 -9.72
N MET A 201 22.11 -14.60 -10.80
CA MET A 201 20.73 -14.79 -11.31
C MET A 201 20.44 -16.26 -11.64
N MET A 202 21.33 -16.94 -12.35
CA MET A 202 21.13 -18.33 -12.78
C MET A 202 20.97 -19.29 -11.60
N ASN A 203 21.79 -19.14 -10.56
CA ASN A 203 21.71 -19.98 -9.37
C ASN A 203 20.39 -19.77 -8.61
N VAL A 204 19.95 -18.51 -8.45
CA VAL A 204 18.67 -18.21 -7.82
C VAL A 204 17.51 -18.75 -8.63
N THR A 205 17.54 -18.60 -9.96
CA THR A 205 16.55 -19.16 -10.89
C THR A 205 16.48 -20.69 -10.75
N ASN A 206 17.64 -21.35 -10.74
CA ASN A 206 17.72 -22.81 -10.57
C ASN A 206 17.11 -23.26 -9.23
N VAL A 207 17.38 -22.54 -8.13
CA VAL A 207 16.79 -22.87 -6.83
C VAL A 207 15.27 -22.71 -6.89
N ILE A 208 14.78 -21.60 -7.37
CA ILE A 208 13.32 -21.29 -7.35
C ILE A 208 12.53 -22.26 -8.25
N PHE A 209 13.00 -22.51 -9.49
CA PHE A 209 12.22 -23.27 -10.46
C PHE A 209 12.55 -24.76 -10.51
N ASN A 210 13.78 -25.18 -10.18
CA ASN A 210 14.17 -26.60 -10.25
C ASN A 210 14.25 -27.29 -8.89
N LYS A 211 14.78 -26.63 -7.85
CA LYS A 211 14.84 -27.21 -6.49
C LYS A 211 13.56 -27.02 -5.71
N PHE A 212 13.09 -25.79 -5.56
CA PHE A 212 11.85 -25.47 -4.88
C PHE A 212 10.62 -25.83 -5.72
N LYS A 213 10.72 -25.72 -7.04
CA LYS A 213 9.63 -25.99 -8.00
C LYS A 213 8.43 -25.06 -7.76
N CYS A 214 8.69 -23.76 -7.73
CA CYS A 214 7.68 -22.74 -7.51
C CYS A 214 6.74 -22.64 -8.72
N ASP A 215 5.45 -22.83 -8.50
CA ASP A 215 4.42 -22.69 -9.54
C ASP A 215 3.79 -21.32 -9.56
N MET A 216 3.52 -20.75 -8.36
CA MET A 216 2.74 -19.53 -8.23
C MET A 216 3.56 -18.40 -7.62
N LYS A 217 3.53 -17.25 -8.29
CA LYS A 217 3.97 -15.97 -7.75
C LYS A 217 2.76 -15.21 -7.22
N ILE A 218 2.81 -14.77 -5.96
CA ILE A 218 1.81 -13.92 -5.32
C ILE A 218 2.51 -12.60 -4.96
N MET A 219 1.98 -11.48 -5.45
CA MET A 219 2.54 -10.16 -5.17
C MET A 219 1.49 -9.27 -4.50
N ASP A 220 1.75 -8.90 -3.25
CA ASP A 220 0.88 -7.98 -2.53
C ASP A 220 1.26 -6.53 -2.81
N GLU A 221 0.25 -5.65 -2.91
CA GLU A 221 0.38 -4.25 -3.27
C GLU A 221 1.29 -4.07 -4.52
N TYR A 222 1.07 -4.92 -5.56
CA TYR A 222 1.92 -5.03 -6.74
C TYR A 222 2.10 -3.71 -7.50
N ASP A 223 1.18 -2.79 -7.32
CA ASP A 223 1.18 -1.46 -7.92
C ASP A 223 2.08 -0.45 -7.17
N THR A 224 2.84 -0.88 -6.16
CA THR A 224 3.66 0.01 -5.32
C THR A 224 5.11 0.12 -5.79
N TYR A 225 5.78 -1.00 -6.06
CA TYR A 225 7.19 -1.05 -6.47
C TYR A 225 7.34 -1.59 -7.89
N VAL A 226 6.74 -0.88 -8.82
CA VAL A 226 6.58 -1.31 -10.21
C VAL A 226 7.87 -1.66 -10.95
N LYS A 227 8.98 -0.96 -10.69
CA LYS A 227 10.27 -1.29 -11.32
C LYS A 227 10.75 -2.69 -10.92
N ASN A 228 10.63 -3.04 -9.64
CA ASN A 228 10.97 -4.38 -9.15
C ASN A 228 9.96 -5.43 -9.65
N LEU A 229 8.70 -5.05 -9.76
CA LEU A 229 7.66 -5.89 -10.36
C LEU A 229 8.01 -6.22 -11.81
N TYR A 230 8.31 -5.23 -12.66
CA TYR A 230 8.66 -5.46 -14.07
C TYR A 230 9.89 -6.34 -14.22
N PHE A 231 10.89 -6.17 -13.36
CA PHE A 231 12.03 -7.05 -13.33
C PHE A 231 11.63 -8.51 -13.04
N LEU A 232 10.75 -8.73 -12.03
CA LEU A 232 10.26 -10.06 -11.68
C LEU A 232 9.40 -10.69 -12.79
N GLU A 233 8.66 -9.89 -13.56
CA GLU A 233 7.95 -10.36 -14.74
C GLU A 233 8.94 -10.90 -15.81
N CYS A 234 10.03 -10.18 -16.04
CA CYS A 234 11.05 -10.57 -17.01
C CYS A 234 11.91 -11.75 -16.53
N TRP A 235 12.25 -11.78 -15.25
CA TRP A 235 13.13 -12.81 -14.68
C TRP A 235 12.44 -14.15 -14.47
N GLY A 236 11.17 -14.15 -14.04
CA GLY A 236 10.49 -15.35 -13.57
C GLY A 236 9.61 -16.01 -14.63
N ASN A 237 9.58 -17.35 -14.66
CA ASN A 237 8.64 -18.12 -15.47
C ASN A 237 7.69 -18.92 -14.57
N PHE A 238 6.86 -18.23 -13.82
CA PHE A 238 5.86 -18.83 -12.93
C PHE A 238 4.64 -19.31 -13.71
N LYS A 239 4.13 -20.50 -13.39
CA LYS A 239 2.94 -21.05 -14.02
C LYS A 239 1.69 -20.19 -13.75
N TYR A 240 1.57 -19.65 -12.53
CA TYR A 240 0.45 -18.83 -12.08
C TYR A 240 0.95 -17.50 -11.49
N ASN A 241 0.31 -16.41 -11.84
CA ASN A 241 0.69 -15.07 -11.39
C ASN A 241 -0.50 -14.37 -10.75
N LEU A 242 -0.50 -14.28 -9.42
CA LEU A 242 -1.54 -13.66 -8.62
C LEU A 242 -1.05 -12.32 -8.11
N TYR A 243 -1.78 -11.26 -8.45
CA TYR A 243 -1.50 -9.89 -8.03
C TYR A 243 -2.59 -9.43 -7.08
N LEU A 244 -2.21 -8.84 -5.95
CA LEU A 244 -3.13 -8.32 -4.96
C LEU A 244 -2.97 -6.80 -4.90
N THR A 245 -4.08 -6.06 -4.86
CA THR A 245 -4.08 -4.62 -4.65
C THR A 245 -5.38 -4.14 -4.01
N GLY A 246 -5.32 -2.99 -3.34
CA GLY A 246 -6.50 -2.29 -2.84
C GLY A 246 -7.15 -1.37 -3.88
N THR A 247 -6.44 -1.04 -4.97
CA THR A 247 -6.85 -0.07 -5.98
C THR A 247 -6.49 -0.57 -7.38
N LYS A 248 -7.45 -0.54 -8.30
CA LYS A 248 -7.28 -1.12 -9.64
C LYS A 248 -6.17 -0.44 -10.46
N PHE A 249 -6.15 0.88 -10.47
CA PHE A 249 -5.12 1.71 -11.11
C PHE A 249 -4.98 3.03 -10.36
N LYS A 250 -3.75 3.48 -10.15
CA LYS A 250 -3.45 4.78 -9.55
C LYS A 250 -3.15 5.77 -10.67
N ASN A 251 -4.14 6.57 -11.06
CA ASN A 251 -4.02 7.55 -12.15
C ASN A 251 -3.06 8.71 -11.81
N MET A 252 -1.81 8.49 -11.48
CA MET A 252 -0.85 9.59 -11.22
C MET A 252 0.62 9.13 -11.09
N ARG A 253 0.98 7.98 -11.65
CA ARG A 253 2.37 7.55 -11.65
C ARG A 253 3.04 7.94 -12.96
N PRO A 254 4.34 8.27 -12.93
CA PRO A 254 5.10 8.52 -14.16
C PRO A 254 5.08 7.34 -15.15
N ASP A 255 4.91 6.11 -14.64
CA ASP A 255 4.89 4.85 -15.40
C ASP A 255 3.49 4.28 -15.66
N ASP A 256 2.41 5.04 -15.43
CA ASP A 256 1.04 4.55 -15.52
C ASP A 256 0.71 3.95 -16.89
N ASN A 257 1.17 4.58 -17.98
CA ASN A 257 0.99 4.05 -19.33
C ASN A 257 1.65 2.68 -19.52
N ILE A 258 2.85 2.48 -18.97
CA ILE A 258 3.57 1.21 -19.01
C ILE A 258 2.81 0.16 -18.20
N PHE A 259 2.40 0.53 -16.99
CA PHE A 259 1.65 -0.34 -16.10
C PHE A 259 0.33 -0.80 -16.73
N GLN A 260 -0.42 0.11 -17.34
CA GLN A 260 -1.65 -0.22 -18.04
C GLN A 260 -1.40 -1.11 -19.25
N MET A 261 -0.35 -0.87 -20.06
CA MET A 261 0.02 -1.75 -21.16
C MET A 261 0.23 -3.21 -20.72
N ILE A 262 0.84 -3.41 -19.54
CA ILE A 262 1.20 -4.74 -19.03
C ILE A 262 -0.01 -5.43 -18.36
N TYR A 263 -0.74 -4.71 -17.49
CA TYR A 263 -1.74 -5.33 -16.60
C TYR A 263 -3.21 -5.09 -16.96
N LYS A 264 -3.51 -4.22 -17.93
CA LYS A 264 -4.89 -3.94 -18.33
C LYS A 264 -5.65 -5.21 -18.76
N HIS A 265 -4.92 -6.19 -19.30
CA HIS A 265 -5.50 -7.42 -19.85
C HIS A 265 -5.46 -8.60 -18.86
N ALA A 266 -4.79 -8.46 -17.72
CA ALA A 266 -4.87 -9.47 -16.66
C ALA A 266 -6.31 -9.57 -16.13
N LYS A 267 -6.78 -10.78 -15.83
CA LYS A 267 -8.11 -10.99 -15.26
C LYS A 267 -8.22 -10.24 -13.95
N THR A 268 -9.14 -9.30 -13.86
CA THR A 268 -9.39 -8.55 -12.62
C THR A 268 -10.64 -9.08 -11.93
N LEU A 269 -10.54 -9.38 -10.64
CA LEU A 269 -11.61 -9.89 -9.79
C LEU A 269 -11.74 -9.02 -8.54
N GLY A 270 -12.97 -8.83 -8.05
CA GLY A 270 -13.28 -8.13 -6.81
C GLY A 270 -13.35 -6.61 -6.91
N ALA A 271 -13.03 -6.00 -8.06
CA ALA A 271 -13.04 -4.54 -8.22
C ALA A 271 -14.43 -3.91 -7.99
N ASP A 272 -15.49 -4.63 -8.35
CA ASP A 272 -16.87 -4.15 -8.28
C ASP A 272 -17.60 -4.60 -7.01
N VAL A 273 -16.91 -5.35 -6.14
CA VAL A 273 -17.52 -5.83 -4.88
C VAL A 273 -17.61 -4.69 -3.88
N ARG A 274 -18.82 -4.39 -3.45
CA ARG A 274 -19.12 -3.40 -2.40
C ARG A 274 -19.57 -4.14 -1.15
N LEU A 275 -18.97 -3.85 -0.01
CA LEU A 275 -19.41 -4.36 1.29
C LEU A 275 -19.91 -3.19 2.14
N PRO A 276 -20.91 -3.42 2.98
CA PRO A 276 -21.36 -2.42 3.95
C PRO A 276 -20.18 -1.92 4.78
N VAL A 277 -20.05 -0.62 4.86
CA VAL A 277 -19.04 0.06 5.68
C VAL A 277 -19.73 0.61 6.92
N ASN A 278 -19.17 0.36 8.09
CA ASN A 278 -19.67 0.91 9.35
C ASN A 278 -18.73 2.01 9.86
N ARG A 279 -18.56 3.05 9.05
CA ARG A 279 -17.70 4.20 9.35
C ARG A 279 -18.44 5.49 9.00
N GLU A 280 -18.38 6.47 9.90
CA GLU A 280 -18.89 7.81 9.66
C GLU A 280 -17.74 8.79 9.50
N CYS A 281 -17.91 9.75 8.58
CA CYS A 281 -16.96 10.83 8.37
C CYS A 281 -17.54 12.16 8.83
N TYR A 282 -16.77 12.91 9.58
CA TYR A 282 -17.05 14.27 9.99
C TYR A 282 -16.11 15.23 9.29
N VAL A 283 -16.61 15.92 8.28
CA VAL A 283 -15.89 16.96 7.53
C VAL A 283 -16.14 18.29 8.22
N ILE A 284 -15.09 18.82 8.86
CA ILE A 284 -15.18 20.07 9.63
C ILE A 284 -14.72 21.22 8.73
N LYS A 285 -15.66 22.03 8.28
CA LYS A 285 -15.42 23.21 7.46
C LYS A 285 -15.01 24.39 8.33
N TYR A 286 -13.97 25.08 7.92
CA TYR A 286 -13.52 26.31 8.57
C TYR A 286 -12.83 27.24 7.59
N LYS A 287 -12.71 28.51 7.94
CA LYS A 287 -12.06 29.51 7.12
C LYS A 287 -11.19 30.40 7.99
N PHE A 288 -9.94 30.58 7.60
CA PHE A 288 -9.03 31.55 8.20
C PHE A 288 -8.94 32.81 7.36
N SER A 289 -8.60 33.93 8.01
CA SER A 289 -8.05 35.09 7.30
C SER A 289 -6.54 34.91 7.19
N PRO A 290 -6.00 34.54 6.03
CA PRO A 290 -4.58 34.31 5.89
C PRO A 290 -3.81 35.62 6.09
N THR A 291 -2.71 35.53 6.85
CA THR A 291 -1.77 36.63 6.98
C THR A 291 -1.01 36.87 5.66
N LYS A 292 -0.37 38.03 5.50
CA LYS A 292 0.46 38.31 4.31
C LYS A 292 1.50 37.20 4.05
N ARG A 293 2.03 36.57 5.10
CA ARG A 293 3.01 35.48 5.02
C ARG A 293 2.41 34.17 4.52
N GLU A 294 1.14 33.94 4.75
CA GLU A 294 0.40 32.72 4.38
C GLU A 294 -0.27 32.86 3.01
N TYR A 295 -0.44 34.11 2.54
CA TYR A 295 -1.09 34.40 1.25
C TYR A 295 -0.38 33.76 0.06
N PHE A 296 0.95 33.60 0.12
CA PHE A 296 1.69 32.93 -0.94
C PHE A 296 1.33 31.44 -1.09
N LEU A 297 0.87 30.76 -0.02
CA LEU A 297 0.41 29.37 -0.09
C LEU A 297 -0.80 29.21 -1.01
N MET A 298 -1.67 30.22 -1.08
CA MET A 298 -2.88 30.17 -1.91
C MET A 298 -2.54 30.08 -3.40
N HIS A 299 -1.41 30.67 -3.79
CA HIS A 299 -0.93 30.78 -5.18
C HIS A 299 0.22 29.82 -5.51
N MET A 300 0.61 28.94 -4.60
CA MET A 300 1.71 28.00 -4.81
C MET A 300 1.31 26.91 -5.81
N ASN A 301 2.01 26.83 -6.95
CA ASN A 301 1.73 25.84 -8.00
C ASN A 301 2.31 24.43 -7.69
N ASP A 302 3.46 24.36 -7.02
CA ASP A 302 4.09 23.08 -6.65
C ASP A 302 3.28 22.37 -5.57
N GLU A 303 2.67 21.24 -5.93
CA GLU A 303 1.83 20.46 -5.00
C GLU A 303 2.61 19.85 -3.83
N LYS A 304 3.85 19.41 -4.06
CA LYS A 304 4.68 18.81 -3.01
C LYS A 304 5.08 19.85 -1.98
N LEU A 305 5.54 21.01 -2.48
CA LEU A 305 5.92 22.11 -1.61
C LEU A 305 4.70 22.70 -0.89
N PHE A 306 3.56 22.83 -1.58
CA PHE A 306 2.30 23.22 -0.96
C PHE A 306 1.94 22.27 0.20
N LYS A 307 1.95 20.95 -0.02
CA LYS A 307 1.65 19.97 1.02
C LYS A 307 2.53 20.16 2.25
N VAL A 308 3.83 20.30 2.07
CA VAL A 308 4.78 20.49 3.18
C VAL A 308 4.47 21.77 3.97
N ARG A 309 4.31 22.89 3.27
CA ARG A 309 4.07 24.21 3.91
C ARG A 309 2.69 24.30 4.53
N TYR A 310 1.69 23.71 3.88
CA TYR A 310 0.33 23.67 4.41
C TYR A 310 0.24 22.80 5.66
N ASN A 311 0.92 21.66 5.70
CA ASN A 311 0.97 20.84 6.90
C ASN A 311 1.67 21.54 8.08
N ASP A 312 2.73 22.31 7.82
CA ASP A 312 3.34 23.17 8.83
C ASP A 312 2.39 24.28 9.33
N TYR A 313 1.55 24.78 8.45
CA TYR A 313 0.53 25.79 8.76
C TYR A 313 -0.57 25.18 9.62
N ILE A 314 -1.14 24.03 9.24
CA ILE A 314 -2.20 23.36 10.01
C ILE A 314 -1.70 22.97 11.41
N ALA A 315 -0.49 22.40 11.51
CA ALA A 315 0.10 22.00 12.78
C ALA A 315 0.18 23.13 13.80
N ARG A 316 0.27 24.40 13.32
CA ARG A 316 0.27 25.59 14.18
C ARG A 316 -1.13 26.10 14.55
N LYS A 317 -2.12 25.79 13.73
CA LYS A 317 -3.49 26.29 13.93
C LYS A 317 -4.35 25.34 14.74
N ASP A 318 -4.10 24.04 14.69
CA ASP A 318 -4.75 22.99 15.50
C ASP A 318 -6.29 23.00 15.54
N VAL A 319 -6.93 23.64 14.58
CA VAL A 319 -8.38 23.87 14.59
C VAL A 319 -9.17 22.58 14.67
N LEU A 320 -8.77 21.59 13.89
CA LEU A 320 -9.49 20.32 13.84
C LEU A 320 -9.41 19.58 15.18
N LEU A 321 -8.19 19.51 15.76
CA LEU A 321 -8.01 18.83 17.05
C LEU A 321 -8.83 19.50 18.16
N ASP A 322 -8.75 20.83 18.24
CA ASP A 322 -9.52 21.59 19.25
C ASP A 322 -11.03 21.41 19.10
N TYR A 323 -11.52 21.42 17.86
CA TYR A 323 -12.94 21.18 17.58
C TYR A 323 -13.37 19.77 17.98
N VAL A 324 -12.59 18.76 17.60
CA VAL A 324 -12.90 17.36 17.90
C VAL A 324 -12.86 17.10 19.40
N MET A 325 -11.84 17.58 20.10
CA MET A 325 -11.73 17.42 21.54
C MET A 325 -12.88 18.09 22.30
N LYS A 326 -13.26 19.29 21.88
CA LYS A 326 -14.36 20.04 22.51
C LYS A 326 -15.72 19.38 22.28
N ASN A 327 -15.99 18.87 21.09
CA ASN A 327 -17.34 18.43 20.70
C ASN A 327 -17.54 16.92 20.79
N TYR A 328 -16.46 16.12 20.73
CA TYR A 328 -16.53 14.65 20.65
C TYR A 328 -15.75 13.93 21.76
N TYR A 329 -15.05 14.65 22.65
CA TYR A 329 -14.30 14.05 23.76
C TYR A 329 -14.57 14.70 25.13
N LYS A 330 -15.16 15.88 25.20
CA LYS A 330 -15.27 16.68 26.44
C LYS A 330 -16.10 16.03 27.56
N SER A 331 -17.23 15.41 27.22
CA SER A 331 -18.13 14.76 28.20
C SER A 331 -17.86 13.25 28.27
N ASP A 332 -18.26 12.62 29.37
CA ASP A 332 -18.07 11.18 29.57
C ASP A 332 -18.88 10.31 28.61
N ASP A 333 -20.01 10.81 28.10
CA ASP A 333 -20.85 10.14 27.10
C ASP A 333 -20.47 10.52 25.67
N SER A 334 -19.38 11.29 25.49
CA SER A 334 -18.96 11.69 24.16
C SER A 334 -18.47 10.49 23.33
N PRO A 335 -18.67 10.53 22.01
CA PRO A 335 -18.40 9.39 21.13
C PRO A 335 -16.97 8.83 21.26
N LEU A 336 -15.95 9.67 21.37
CA LEU A 336 -14.57 9.23 21.48
C LEU A 336 -14.25 8.62 22.86
N ARG A 337 -14.84 9.11 23.94
CA ARG A 337 -14.67 8.50 25.27
C ARG A 337 -15.37 7.14 25.36
N THR A 338 -16.57 7.05 24.85
CA THR A 338 -17.30 5.77 24.75
C THR A 338 -16.50 4.75 23.96
N LEU A 339 -15.93 5.17 22.82
CA LEU A 339 -15.11 4.32 21.99
C LEU A 339 -13.87 3.79 22.73
N ILE A 340 -13.20 4.64 23.53
CA ILE A 340 -12.04 4.23 24.36
C ILE A 340 -12.49 3.28 25.48
N LYS A 341 -13.58 3.58 26.19
CA LYS A 341 -14.15 2.70 27.22
C LYS A 341 -14.45 1.29 26.69
N ASP A 342 -14.86 1.19 25.43
CA ASP A 342 -15.09 -0.06 24.72
C ASP A 342 -13.82 -0.77 24.21
N GLY A 343 -12.64 -0.30 24.62
CA GLY A 343 -11.34 -0.85 24.24
C GLY A 343 -10.88 -0.44 22.84
N GLY A 344 -11.48 0.57 22.23
CA GLY A 344 -11.06 1.14 20.96
C GLY A 344 -9.89 2.11 21.10
N SER A 345 -9.13 2.30 20.04
CA SER A 345 -8.05 3.29 19.94
C SER A 345 -8.35 4.36 18.90
N ILE A 346 -7.74 5.52 19.08
CA ILE A 346 -7.86 6.71 18.25
C ILE A 346 -6.48 7.03 17.67
N ALA A 347 -6.35 7.11 16.35
CA ALA A 347 -5.12 7.55 15.70
C ALA A 347 -5.22 9.01 15.28
N LEU A 348 -4.16 9.77 15.57
CA LEU A 348 -3.98 11.15 15.13
C LEU A 348 -2.87 11.18 14.09
N TYR A 349 -3.22 11.51 12.86
CA TYR A 349 -2.27 11.58 11.75
C TYR A 349 -1.70 12.98 11.58
N VAL A 350 -0.37 13.07 11.71
CA VAL A 350 0.37 14.32 11.58
C VAL A 350 1.28 14.29 10.34
N GLY A 351 1.53 15.46 9.76
CA GLY A 351 2.29 15.57 8.51
C GLY A 351 3.79 15.33 8.63
N ARG A 352 4.34 15.38 9.86
CA ARG A 352 5.77 15.20 10.15
C ARG A 352 6.00 14.44 11.43
N ILE A 353 7.08 13.65 11.48
CA ILE A 353 7.49 12.91 12.69
C ILE A 353 7.61 13.85 13.90
N GLU A 354 8.10 15.04 13.66
CA GLU A 354 8.28 16.09 14.66
C GLU A 354 6.99 16.55 15.32
N ASN A 355 5.93 16.57 14.54
CA ASN A 355 4.64 16.97 15.04
C ASN A 355 4.01 15.91 15.97
N CYS A 356 4.53 14.67 15.96
CA CYS A 356 4.06 13.64 16.89
C CYS A 356 4.26 14.05 18.35
N GLU A 357 5.47 14.56 18.68
CA GLU A 357 5.78 15.00 20.04
C GLU A 357 4.98 16.26 20.42
N ILE A 358 4.82 17.19 19.48
CA ILE A 358 4.01 18.40 19.72
C ILE A 358 2.56 18.04 20.03
N VAL A 359 1.98 17.11 19.28
CA VAL A 359 0.60 16.66 19.50
C VAL A 359 0.50 15.86 20.80
N LYS A 360 1.47 14.99 21.11
CA LYS A 360 1.52 14.27 22.38
C LYS A 360 1.55 15.25 23.56
N ASP A 361 2.46 16.22 23.51
CA ASP A 361 2.58 17.23 24.56
C ASP A 361 1.27 18.04 24.74
N LYS A 362 0.61 18.39 23.64
CA LYS A 362 -0.70 19.05 23.68
C LYS A 362 -1.79 18.16 24.30
N LEU A 363 -1.83 16.87 23.98
CA LEU A 363 -2.78 15.93 24.57
C LEU A 363 -2.62 15.85 26.08
N ILE A 364 -1.38 15.86 26.59
CA ILE A 364 -1.07 15.82 28.01
C ILE A 364 -1.41 17.16 28.69
N ASN A 365 -0.76 18.23 28.25
CA ASN A 365 -0.75 19.50 29.00
C ASN A 365 -1.98 20.38 28.76
N TYR A 366 -2.67 20.19 27.65
CA TYR A 366 -3.83 21.00 27.32
C TYR A 366 -5.17 20.27 27.48
N TYR A 367 -5.18 18.96 27.13
CA TYR A 367 -6.42 18.16 27.24
C TYR A 367 -6.43 17.22 28.45
N GLY A 368 -5.35 17.15 29.23
CA GLY A 368 -5.27 16.36 30.47
C GLY A 368 -5.33 14.84 30.22
N ILE A 369 -4.89 14.38 29.05
CA ILE A 369 -4.78 12.95 28.76
C ILE A 369 -3.52 12.43 29.44
N LYS A 370 -3.61 11.31 30.13
CA LYS A 370 -2.47 10.73 30.82
C LYS A 370 -1.40 10.29 29.81
N GLU A 371 -0.12 10.53 30.12
CA GLU A 371 0.98 10.17 29.23
C GLU A 371 1.02 8.67 28.94
N GLU A 372 0.67 7.85 29.94
CA GLU A 372 0.59 6.40 29.80
C GLU A 372 -0.43 5.90 28.77
N ASP A 373 -1.44 6.72 28.46
CA ASP A 373 -2.50 6.43 27.48
C ASP A 373 -2.14 6.86 26.04
N ILE A 374 -0.95 7.45 25.84
CA ILE A 374 -0.52 7.96 24.54
C ILE A 374 0.67 7.17 24.02
N GLY A 375 0.56 6.63 22.83
CA GLY A 375 1.64 6.01 22.08
C GLY A 375 2.06 6.86 20.88
N ILE A 376 3.35 6.87 20.58
CA ILE A 376 3.87 7.40 19.31
C ILE A 376 4.22 6.23 18.42
N TYR A 377 3.75 6.27 17.17
CA TYR A 377 4.02 5.24 16.18
C TYR A 377 4.57 5.87 14.89
N ASN A 378 5.89 5.84 14.71
CA ASN A 378 6.54 6.37 13.52
C ASN A 378 7.80 5.58 13.13
N SER A 379 8.50 5.99 12.09
CA SER A 379 9.66 5.27 11.56
C SER A 379 10.92 5.37 12.42
N THR A 380 10.97 6.26 13.41
CA THR A 380 12.13 6.43 14.30
C THR A 380 12.06 5.56 15.54
N ILE A 381 10.91 4.93 15.79
CA ILE A 381 10.66 4.13 17.00
C ILE A 381 10.94 2.66 16.68
N ASN A 382 11.58 1.96 17.61
CA ASN A 382 11.92 0.55 17.46
C ASN A 382 10.67 -0.36 17.53
N LYS A 383 10.83 -1.63 17.14
CA LYS A 383 9.73 -2.60 17.06
C LYS A 383 9.01 -2.83 18.39
N LYS A 384 9.76 -2.84 19.52
CA LYS A 384 9.17 -3.05 20.85
C LYS A 384 8.29 -1.87 21.27
N GLU A 385 8.80 -0.66 21.08
CA GLU A 385 8.05 0.57 21.37
C GLU A 385 6.82 0.72 20.48
N LYS A 386 6.91 0.33 19.21
CA LYS A 386 5.75 0.29 18.32
C LYS A 386 4.67 -0.64 18.84
N ALA A 387 5.03 -1.86 19.25
CA ALA A 387 4.08 -2.83 19.81
C ALA A 387 3.39 -2.29 21.07
N ILE A 388 4.12 -1.59 21.94
CA ILE A 388 3.52 -0.91 23.11
C ILE A 388 2.58 0.21 22.66
N SER A 389 2.99 1.04 21.70
CA SER A 389 2.19 2.16 21.21
C SER A 389 0.87 1.70 20.60
N GLU A 390 0.84 0.53 19.96
CA GLU A 390 -0.38 -0.05 19.35
C GLU A 390 -1.45 -0.43 20.38
N THR A 391 -1.08 -0.66 21.63
CA THR A 391 -2.01 -0.99 22.72
C THR A 391 -2.64 0.24 23.38
N LYS A 392 -2.17 1.45 23.05
CA LYS A 392 -2.60 2.68 23.70
C LYS A 392 -3.94 3.20 23.15
N PRO A 393 -4.77 3.84 23.98
CA PRO A 393 -6.01 4.48 23.53
C PRO A 393 -5.77 5.60 22.51
N TRP A 394 -4.69 6.35 22.65
CA TRP A 394 -4.31 7.43 21.76
C TRP A 394 -2.99 7.10 21.06
N ILE A 395 -2.98 7.17 19.73
CA ILE A 395 -1.81 6.85 18.92
C ILE A 395 -1.51 8.05 18.00
N VAL A 396 -0.38 8.71 18.24
CA VAL A 396 0.06 9.81 17.37
C VAL A 396 1.05 9.27 16.33
N THR A 397 0.78 9.49 15.06
CA THR A 397 1.52 8.85 13.98
C THR A 397 1.55 9.70 12.70
N THR A 398 2.35 9.27 11.73
CA THR A 398 2.31 9.84 10.38
C THR A 398 1.58 8.89 9.42
N THR A 399 0.96 9.43 8.35
CA THR A 399 0.27 8.63 7.33
C THR A 399 1.15 7.57 6.69
N LYS A 400 2.46 7.84 6.55
CA LYS A 400 3.42 6.87 6.01
C LYS A 400 3.71 5.73 6.97
N SER A 401 3.76 6.01 8.27
CA SER A 401 4.12 5.01 9.28
C SER A 401 3.01 4.01 9.55
N MET A 402 1.76 4.46 9.61
CA MET A 402 0.59 3.58 9.73
C MET A 402 -0.01 3.16 8.38
N GLY A 403 0.43 3.79 7.29
CA GLY A 403 -0.18 3.58 5.97
C GLY A 403 -0.01 2.16 5.41
N ARG A 404 1.07 1.45 5.75
CA ARG A 404 1.36 0.13 5.20
C ARG A 404 1.89 -0.80 6.29
N GLY A 405 1.29 -1.99 6.38
CA GLY A 405 1.72 -3.00 7.35
C GLY A 405 1.22 -2.81 8.79
N TYR A 406 0.53 -1.72 9.11
CA TYR A 406 -0.08 -1.53 10.42
C TYR A 406 -1.41 -2.28 10.53
N ASP A 407 -1.56 -3.12 11.54
CA ASP A 407 -2.74 -3.94 11.76
C ASP A 407 -3.25 -3.89 13.21
N ASN A 408 -3.77 -2.72 13.62
CA ASN A 408 -4.45 -2.60 14.91
C ASN A 408 -5.96 -2.88 14.75
N LYS A 409 -6.41 -4.01 15.26
CA LYS A 409 -7.82 -4.43 15.24
C LYS A 409 -8.72 -3.53 16.10
N ASN A 410 -8.14 -2.81 17.04
CA ASN A 410 -8.84 -1.92 17.96
C ASN A 410 -8.95 -0.48 17.44
N LEU A 411 -8.38 -0.16 16.29
CA LEU A 411 -8.46 1.18 15.74
C LEU A 411 -9.90 1.53 15.33
N ARG A 412 -10.48 2.49 16.03
CA ARG A 412 -11.91 2.85 15.91
C ARG A 412 -12.14 4.30 15.51
N ALA A 413 -11.17 5.19 15.73
CA ALA A 413 -11.26 6.54 15.24
C ALA A 413 -9.96 7.03 14.63
N LEU A 414 -10.09 7.96 13.68
CA LEU A 414 -8.99 8.58 12.97
C LEU A 414 -9.23 10.09 12.87
N ILE A 415 -8.23 10.87 13.27
CA ILE A 415 -8.23 12.32 13.14
C ILE A 415 -7.09 12.71 12.20
N PHE A 416 -7.43 13.25 11.02
CA PHE A 416 -6.44 13.72 10.05
C PHE A 416 -5.98 15.14 10.39
N LEU A 417 -4.92 15.27 11.19
CA LEU A 417 -4.28 16.56 11.50
C LEU A 417 -3.34 17.03 10.39
N GLU A 418 -3.28 16.28 9.30
CA GLU A 418 -2.54 16.63 8.10
C GLU A 418 -3.45 16.65 6.87
N PHE A 419 -2.99 17.33 5.84
CA PHE A 419 -3.63 17.31 4.54
C PHE A 419 -3.05 16.20 3.66
N ASN A 420 -3.88 15.27 3.24
CA ASN A 420 -3.49 14.18 2.37
C ASN A 420 -4.10 14.33 0.96
N PHE A 421 -3.23 14.54 -0.03
CA PHE A 421 -3.64 14.66 -1.43
C PHE A 421 -3.85 13.32 -2.12
N GLY A 422 -3.18 12.26 -1.66
CA GLY A 422 -3.22 10.95 -2.32
C GLY A 422 -4.49 10.18 -2.01
N THR A 423 -5.36 10.00 -2.99
CA THR A 423 -6.62 9.24 -2.85
C THR A 423 -6.38 7.81 -2.36
N ALA A 424 -5.36 7.16 -2.90
CA ALA A 424 -5.03 5.77 -2.53
C ALA A 424 -4.53 5.66 -1.08
N ASP A 425 -3.61 6.54 -0.65
CA ASP A 425 -3.12 6.55 0.73
C ASP A 425 -4.25 6.91 1.70
N TYR A 426 -5.14 7.83 1.30
CA TYR A 426 -6.33 8.19 2.07
C TYR A 426 -7.25 6.98 2.28
N MET A 427 -7.65 6.29 1.20
CA MET A 427 -8.49 5.10 1.27
C MET A 427 -7.83 3.98 2.10
N GLN A 428 -6.52 3.78 1.95
CA GLN A 428 -5.77 2.78 2.68
C GLN A 428 -5.77 3.06 4.20
N ASN A 429 -5.59 4.31 4.60
CA ASN A 429 -5.61 4.71 6.01
C ASN A 429 -7.01 4.56 6.62
N ILE A 430 -8.05 5.02 5.94
CA ILE A 430 -9.43 4.91 6.40
C ILE A 430 -9.87 3.45 6.55
N SER A 431 -9.47 2.60 5.62
CA SER A 431 -9.88 1.18 5.65
C SER A 431 -9.36 0.40 6.86
N ARG A 432 -8.42 0.97 7.61
CA ARG A 432 -7.95 0.40 8.89
C ARG A 432 -8.87 0.68 10.05
N VAL A 433 -9.69 1.71 9.94
CA VAL A 433 -10.68 2.07 10.96
C VAL A 433 -11.92 1.20 10.80
N ALA A 434 -12.39 0.59 11.88
CA ALA A 434 -13.61 -0.23 11.89
C ALA A 434 -13.67 -1.23 10.72
N ARG A 435 -12.88 -2.28 10.80
CA ARG A 435 -12.81 -3.32 9.74
C ARG A 435 -14.18 -3.94 9.49
N ILE A 436 -14.36 -4.50 8.29
CA ILE A 436 -15.59 -5.14 7.85
C ILE A 436 -16.06 -6.17 8.89
N GLY A 437 -17.32 -6.06 9.31
CA GLY A 437 -17.90 -6.89 10.36
C GLY A 437 -17.55 -6.48 11.79
N GLY A 438 -16.73 -5.40 11.96
CA GLY A 438 -16.38 -4.83 13.26
C GLY A 438 -17.39 -3.79 13.76
N LYS A 439 -17.12 -3.27 14.96
CA LYS A 439 -17.87 -2.15 15.57
C LYS A 439 -17.71 -0.89 14.69
N SER A 440 -18.59 0.11 14.83
CA SER A 440 -18.56 1.38 14.09
C SER A 440 -17.26 2.18 14.27
N GLY A 441 -16.90 2.97 13.30
CA GLY A 441 -15.70 3.82 13.32
C GLY A 441 -15.99 5.27 12.98
N LEU A 442 -15.13 6.16 13.45
CA LEU A 442 -15.25 7.60 13.25
C LEU A 442 -14.03 8.14 12.53
N VAL A 443 -14.24 9.00 11.54
CA VAL A 443 -13.14 9.70 10.83
C VAL A 443 -13.42 11.19 10.87
N PHE A 444 -12.41 11.97 11.26
CA PHE A 444 -12.48 13.43 11.29
C PHE A 444 -11.45 14.02 10.34
N GLU A 445 -11.90 14.89 9.44
CA GLU A 445 -11.02 15.62 8.53
C GLU A 445 -11.39 17.10 8.46
N GLY A 446 -10.37 17.93 8.26
CA GLY A 446 -10.53 19.37 8.11
C GLY A 446 -10.72 19.79 6.65
N LEU A 447 -11.67 20.67 6.39
CA LEU A 447 -11.86 21.34 5.11
C LEU A 447 -11.64 22.84 5.27
N ASP A 448 -10.40 23.27 5.06
CA ASP A 448 -10.02 24.69 5.10
C ASP A 448 -10.46 25.41 3.83
N LEU A 449 -11.51 26.19 3.95
CA LEU A 449 -12.10 26.95 2.84
C LEU A 449 -11.25 28.17 2.42
N SER A 450 -10.14 28.45 3.12
CA SER A 450 -9.21 29.51 2.74
C SER A 450 -8.31 29.11 1.58
N PHE A 451 -8.16 27.82 1.29
CA PHE A 451 -7.21 27.31 0.31
C PHE A 451 -7.89 26.57 -0.85
N PRO A 452 -7.87 27.13 -2.08
CA PRO A 452 -8.50 26.52 -3.25
C PRO A 452 -8.05 25.09 -3.52
N LYS A 453 -6.78 24.75 -3.27
CA LYS A 453 -6.27 23.38 -3.45
C LYS A 453 -6.88 22.37 -2.47
N VAL A 454 -7.17 22.79 -1.24
CA VAL A 454 -7.86 21.94 -0.25
C VAL A 454 -9.28 21.66 -0.71
N ILE A 455 -9.98 22.70 -1.17
CA ILE A 455 -11.34 22.59 -1.73
C ILE A 455 -11.34 21.69 -2.97
N ALA A 456 -10.40 21.89 -3.89
CA ALA A 456 -10.28 21.10 -5.10
C ALA A 456 -10.04 19.60 -4.80
N ASN A 457 -9.17 19.30 -3.82
CA ASN A 457 -8.91 17.93 -3.40
C ASN A 457 -10.14 17.28 -2.75
N HIS A 458 -10.86 18.01 -1.91
CA HIS A 458 -12.12 17.54 -1.34
C HIS A 458 -13.15 17.26 -2.44
N SER A 459 -13.35 18.19 -3.37
CA SER A 459 -14.24 18.02 -4.52
C SER A 459 -13.84 16.83 -5.41
N LYS A 460 -12.54 16.55 -5.55
CA LYS A 460 -12.05 15.36 -6.23
C LYS A 460 -12.48 14.08 -5.52
N LYS A 461 -12.32 13.99 -4.20
CA LYS A 461 -12.76 12.84 -3.40
C LYS A 461 -14.27 12.59 -3.55
N VAL A 462 -15.09 13.65 -3.61
CA VAL A 462 -16.54 13.57 -3.83
C VAL A 462 -16.84 13.03 -5.24
N ARG A 463 -16.22 13.58 -6.30
CA ARG A 463 -16.44 13.16 -7.69
C ARG A 463 -15.96 11.74 -7.98
N GLU A 464 -14.94 11.26 -7.29
CA GLU A 464 -14.41 9.91 -7.43
C GLU A 464 -15.14 8.90 -6.53
N ASP A 465 -16.30 9.25 -5.99
CA ASP A 465 -17.17 8.43 -5.13
C ASP A 465 -16.47 7.86 -3.87
N ILE A 466 -15.33 8.46 -3.47
CA ILE A 466 -14.53 7.95 -2.35
C ILE A 466 -15.33 8.02 -1.04
N TYR A 467 -16.06 9.10 -0.83
CA TYR A 467 -16.88 9.23 0.36
C TYR A 467 -18.01 8.20 0.39
N THR A 468 -18.70 8.02 -0.71
CA THR A 468 -19.76 7.00 -0.86
C THR A 468 -19.21 5.59 -0.68
N ASP A 469 -18.00 5.36 -1.15
CA ASP A 469 -17.34 4.07 -1.10
C ASP A 469 -16.74 3.72 0.29
N MET A 470 -16.32 4.73 1.05
CA MET A 470 -15.56 4.53 2.28
C MET A 470 -16.35 4.76 3.55
N TYR A 471 -17.51 5.39 3.47
CA TYR A 471 -18.31 5.77 4.62
C TYR A 471 -19.77 5.36 4.48
N SER A 472 -20.39 4.98 5.60
CA SER A 472 -21.84 4.77 5.67
C SER A 472 -22.58 6.12 5.68
N GLN A 473 -21.97 7.14 6.29
CA GLN A 473 -22.52 8.48 6.37
C GLN A 473 -21.40 9.53 6.41
N VAL A 474 -21.64 10.68 5.77
CA VAL A 474 -20.74 11.84 5.80
C VAL A 474 -21.48 13.04 6.40
N HIS A 475 -20.94 13.55 7.49
CA HIS A 475 -21.49 14.70 8.21
C HIS A 475 -20.63 15.93 7.94
N TYR A 476 -21.25 17.00 7.47
CA TYR A 476 -20.60 18.29 7.36
C TYR A 476 -20.91 19.14 8.57
N ARG A 477 -19.89 19.70 9.21
CA ARG A 477 -19.98 20.64 10.32
C ARG A 477 -19.22 21.90 9.95
N GLU A 478 -19.69 23.04 10.38
CA GLU A 478 -19.07 24.33 10.10
C GLU A 478 -18.70 25.01 11.41
N ILE A 479 -17.49 25.55 11.47
CA ILE A 479 -17.05 26.39 12.57
C ILE A 479 -17.35 27.83 12.18
N PRO A 480 -18.19 28.55 12.93
CA PRO A 480 -18.56 29.92 12.59
C PRO A 480 -17.35 30.87 12.60
N GLU A 481 -17.30 31.79 11.67
CA GLU A 481 -16.30 32.87 11.64
C GLU A 481 -16.53 33.91 12.76
N PRO A 482 -15.47 34.53 13.28
CA PRO A 482 -14.07 34.38 12.92
C PRO A 482 -13.36 33.31 13.76
N ILE A 483 -12.87 32.29 13.10
CA ILE A 483 -12.13 31.17 13.72
C ILE A 483 -10.92 31.63 14.52
N TYR A 484 -10.20 32.65 14.05
CA TYR A 484 -8.98 33.13 14.71
C TYR A 484 -9.23 33.63 16.15
N LYS A 485 -10.44 34.09 16.51
CA LYS A 485 -10.77 34.43 17.88
C LYS A 485 -10.87 33.22 18.82
N TYR A 486 -11.19 32.04 18.28
CA TYR A 486 -11.42 30.85 19.10
C TYR A 486 -10.25 29.85 19.07
N TYR A 487 -9.48 29.80 17.97
CA TYR A 487 -8.48 28.77 17.71
C TYR A 487 -7.10 29.31 17.36
N SER A 488 -6.92 30.61 17.12
CA SER A 488 -5.61 31.20 16.76
C SER A 488 -4.61 31.21 17.92
N TYR A 489 -5.07 30.98 19.13
CA TYR A 489 -4.24 30.81 20.33
C TYR A 489 -4.12 29.35 20.73
N GLY A 490 -4.14 28.45 19.74
CA GLY A 490 -3.91 27.03 19.97
C GLY A 490 -2.65 26.80 20.79
N TYR A 491 -2.57 25.65 21.43
CA TYR A 491 -1.41 25.22 22.21
C TYR A 491 -0.12 25.54 21.48
N ARG A 492 0.78 26.25 22.12
CA ARG A 492 2.14 26.50 21.67
C ARG A 492 3.07 25.84 22.66
N PRO A 493 3.81 24.79 22.24
CA PRO A 493 4.84 24.27 23.09
C PRO A 493 5.83 25.38 23.42
N ASP A 494 6.32 25.42 24.64
CA ASP A 494 7.27 26.44 25.06
C ASP A 494 8.56 26.37 24.21
N SER A 495 9.33 27.44 24.24
CA SER A 495 10.57 27.53 23.46
C SER A 495 11.62 26.49 23.88
N LYS A 496 11.56 26.06 25.16
CA LYS A 496 12.47 25.04 25.74
C LYS A 496 12.13 23.65 25.15
N PHE A 497 10.85 23.29 25.08
CA PHE A 497 10.39 22.07 24.43
C PHE A 497 10.81 22.00 22.97
N ILE A 498 10.62 23.08 22.20
CA ILE A 498 11.02 23.15 20.79
C ILE A 498 12.54 23.00 20.62
N LEU A 499 13.35 23.60 21.51
CA LEU A 499 14.81 23.49 21.52
C LEU A 499 15.28 22.07 21.86
N GLU A 500 14.65 21.40 22.82
CA GLU A 500 14.95 20.01 23.17
C GLU A 500 14.66 19.06 22.02
N GLN A 501 13.53 19.24 21.34
CA GLN A 501 13.19 18.47 20.13
C GLN A 501 14.20 18.67 18.99
N LYS A 502 14.75 19.90 18.83
CA LYS A 502 15.83 20.17 17.87
C LYS A 502 17.15 19.54 18.25
N LYS A 503 17.49 19.44 19.56
CA LYS A 503 18.72 18.79 20.04
C LYS A 503 18.71 17.29 19.87
N LYS A 504 17.56 16.63 20.07
CA LYS A 504 17.40 15.17 19.85
C LYS A 504 17.57 14.72 18.39
N ARG A 505 17.70 15.66 17.44
CA ARG A 505 17.84 15.42 15.99
C ARG A 505 19.25 15.61 15.43
N ARG A 506 20.11 16.22 16.19
CA ARG A 506 21.54 16.32 15.90
C ARG A 506 22.29 15.15 16.57
#